data_de9485bc34c41f8437d30e4399e5ef24
#
_entry.id   de9485bc34c41f8437d30e4399e5ef24
#
_cell.length_a   1.000
_cell.length_b   1.000
_cell.length_c   1.000
_cell.angle_alpha   90.00
_cell.angle_beta   90.00
_cell.angle_gamma   90.00
#
_symmetry.space_group_name_H-M   'P 1'
#
loop_
_entity.id
_entity.type
_entity.pdbx_description
1 polymer ?
#
loop_
_entity_poly.entity_id
_entity_poly.type
_entity_poly.pdbx_seq_one_letter_code
_entity_poly.pdbx_strand_id
1 'polypeptide(L)'
;LQPELMDWTDEQLIESTEQQLEELLGVSGEPLFTEITRWNNTMPQYHVGHVELVDSIEQQIAALPNLELAGNAYRGVGIPLCVRSGIQAARNVIHSKPADQF
;
A
#
# COMPACT_ATOMS: atom_id res chain seq x y z
N LEU A 1 -7.81 10.18 8.14
CA LEU A 1 -7.50 10.65 6.78
C LEU A 1 -8.27 11.93 6.53
N GLN A 2 -7.63 12.91 5.95
CA GLN A 2 -8.18 14.22 5.59
C GLN A 2 -8.23 14.28 4.05
N PRO A 3 -9.28 13.71 3.42
CA PRO A 3 -9.37 13.64 1.96
C PRO A 3 -9.37 15.04 1.30
N GLU A 4 -9.82 16.05 2.04
CA GLU A 4 -9.84 17.45 1.61
C GLU A 4 -8.45 18.01 1.27
N LEU A 5 -7.37 17.46 1.82
CA LEU A 5 -6.00 17.88 1.49
C LEU A 5 -5.63 17.58 0.03
N MET A 6 -6.34 16.64 -0.61
CA MET A 6 -6.09 16.31 -2.01
C MET A 6 -6.56 17.42 -2.96
N ASP A 7 -7.51 18.27 -2.49
CA ASP A 7 -8.07 19.39 -3.26
C ASP A 7 -7.28 20.68 -3.05
N TRP A 8 -6.31 20.69 -2.13
CA TRP A 8 -5.47 21.85 -1.89
C TRP A 8 -4.52 22.13 -3.05
N THR A 9 -4.22 23.41 -3.30
CA THR A 9 -3.16 23.77 -4.26
C THR A 9 -1.78 23.39 -3.74
N ASP A 10 -0.78 23.38 -4.61
CA ASP A 10 0.61 23.09 -4.21
C ASP A 10 1.10 24.13 -3.20
N GLU A 11 0.76 25.41 -3.42
CA GLU A 11 1.11 26.51 -2.53
C GLU A 11 0.53 26.31 -1.13
N GLN A 12 -0.75 25.91 -1.03
CA GLN A 12 -1.40 25.64 0.27
C GLN A 12 -0.76 24.48 1.01
N LEU A 13 -0.36 23.43 0.29
CA LEU A 13 0.33 22.28 0.90
C LEU A 13 1.72 22.66 1.39
N ILE A 14 2.47 23.44 0.62
CA ILE A 14 3.80 23.92 0.99
C ILE A 14 3.71 24.80 2.24
N GLU A 15 2.87 25.84 2.21
CA GLU A 15 2.69 26.77 3.33
C GLU A 15 2.29 26.04 4.63
N SER A 16 1.33 25.12 4.55
CA SER A 16 0.92 24.32 5.71
C SER A 16 2.04 23.42 6.23
N THR A 17 2.86 22.86 5.34
CA THR A 17 3.99 22.01 5.71
C THR A 17 5.09 22.84 6.38
N GLU A 18 5.42 24.00 5.86
CA GLU A 18 6.40 24.92 6.43
C GLU A 18 5.97 25.36 7.84
N GLN A 19 4.71 25.74 8.01
CA GLN A 19 4.17 26.10 9.32
C GLN A 19 4.30 24.96 10.34
N GLN A 20 3.97 23.72 9.95
CA GLN A 20 4.11 22.57 10.83
C GLN A 20 5.57 22.26 11.17
N LEU A 21 6.49 22.43 10.24
CA LEU A 21 7.92 22.25 10.48
C LEU A 21 8.47 23.32 11.44
N GLU A 22 8.00 24.56 11.31
CA GLU A 22 8.36 25.63 12.25
C GLU A 22 7.82 25.32 13.66
N GLU A 23 6.53 24.97 13.78
CA GLU A 23 5.89 24.70 15.06
C GLU A 23 6.48 23.48 15.80
N LEU A 24 6.75 22.40 15.07
CA LEU A 24 7.15 21.12 15.67
C LEU A 24 8.66 20.98 15.83
N LEU A 25 9.44 21.52 14.90
CA LEU A 25 10.88 21.33 14.83
C LEU A 25 11.69 22.63 14.97
N GLY A 26 11.03 23.79 14.99
CA GLY A 26 11.69 25.10 15.03
C GLY A 26 12.49 25.41 13.74
N VAL A 27 12.15 24.79 12.64
CA VAL A 27 12.77 25.04 11.32
C VAL A 27 12.31 26.41 10.83
N SER A 28 13.23 27.25 10.36
CA SER A 28 12.94 28.57 9.82
C SER A 28 13.72 28.82 8.54
N GLY A 29 13.19 29.66 7.66
CA GLY A 29 13.76 30.00 6.36
C GLY A 29 13.02 29.31 5.22
N GLU A 30 13.34 29.74 4.00
CA GLU A 30 12.69 29.19 2.79
C GLU A 30 13.27 27.83 2.41
N PRO A 31 12.44 26.88 1.92
CA PRO A 31 12.93 25.59 1.45
C PRO A 31 13.82 25.78 0.21
N LEU A 32 14.88 24.99 0.13
CA LEU A 32 15.76 24.97 -1.03
C LEU A 32 15.11 24.31 -2.25
N PHE A 33 14.16 23.44 -2.02
CA PHE A 33 13.46 22.69 -3.05
C PHE A 33 12.15 22.13 -2.51
N THR A 34 11.09 22.17 -3.30
CA THR A 34 9.79 21.57 -2.99
C THR A 34 9.28 20.77 -4.18
N GLU A 35 8.75 19.59 -3.95
CA GLU A 35 8.06 18.77 -4.93
C GLU A 35 6.83 18.13 -4.31
N ILE A 36 5.71 18.20 -4.99
CA ILE A 36 4.45 17.61 -4.55
C ILE A 36 4.00 16.56 -5.55
N THR A 37 3.81 15.35 -5.04
CA THR A 37 3.24 14.24 -5.80
C THR A 37 1.91 13.83 -5.19
N ARG A 38 0.84 13.84 -5.99
CA ARG A 38 -0.51 13.42 -5.58
C ARG A 38 -0.77 11.98 -6.00
N TRP A 39 -1.06 11.14 -5.00
CA TRP A 39 -1.34 9.72 -5.18
C TRP A 39 -2.82 9.44 -4.94
N ASN A 40 -3.64 9.66 -5.97
CA ASN A 40 -5.10 9.49 -5.87
C ASN A 40 -5.47 8.00 -5.86
N ASN A 41 -6.23 7.58 -4.83
CA ASN A 41 -6.78 6.22 -4.71
C ASN A 41 -5.75 5.09 -4.85
N THR A 42 -4.51 5.31 -4.43
CA THR A 42 -3.41 4.35 -4.61
C THR A 42 -3.13 3.52 -3.37
N MET A 43 -3.63 3.94 -2.20
CA MET A 43 -3.41 3.25 -0.93
C MET A 43 -4.65 2.44 -0.55
N PRO A 44 -4.58 1.11 -0.46
CA PRO A 44 -5.66 0.30 0.07
C PRO A 44 -6.03 0.72 1.48
N GLN A 45 -7.33 0.79 1.76
CA GLN A 45 -7.87 1.09 3.08
C GLN A 45 -8.47 -0.18 3.68
N TYR A 46 -7.92 -0.61 4.81
CA TYR A 46 -8.40 -1.79 5.52
C TYR A 46 -9.53 -1.38 6.46
N HIS A 47 -10.75 -1.66 6.03
CA HIS A 47 -11.94 -1.43 6.85
C HIS A 47 -12.13 -2.53 7.91
N VAL A 48 -13.01 -2.27 8.86
CA VAL A 48 -13.43 -3.32 9.82
C VAL A 48 -14.00 -4.51 9.04
N GLY A 49 -13.55 -5.72 9.37
CA GLY A 49 -13.90 -6.94 8.63
C GLY A 49 -12.97 -7.27 7.46
N HIS A 50 -11.89 -6.49 7.26
CA HIS A 50 -10.93 -6.75 6.18
C HIS A 50 -10.25 -8.12 6.30
N VAL A 51 -9.90 -8.54 7.51
CA VAL A 51 -9.22 -9.81 7.75
C VAL A 51 -10.12 -10.98 7.33
N GLU A 52 -11.37 -10.95 7.75
CA GLU A 52 -12.38 -11.97 7.41
C GLU A 52 -12.66 -12.01 5.91
N LEU A 53 -12.68 -10.85 5.26
CA LEU A 53 -12.82 -10.75 3.81
C LEU A 53 -11.64 -11.43 3.09
N VAL A 54 -10.40 -11.12 3.52
CA VAL A 54 -9.19 -11.70 2.93
C VAL A 54 -9.14 -13.21 3.17
N ASP A 55 -9.49 -13.69 4.39
CA ASP A 55 -9.58 -15.11 4.69
C ASP A 55 -10.58 -15.83 3.76
N SER A 56 -11.73 -15.22 3.51
CA SER A 56 -12.73 -15.75 2.57
C SER A 56 -12.22 -15.82 1.13
N ILE A 57 -11.51 -14.78 0.68
CA ILE A 57 -10.88 -14.76 -0.65
C ILE A 57 -9.83 -15.87 -0.77
N GLU A 58 -8.95 -15.99 0.22
CA GLU A 58 -7.88 -17.01 0.24
C GLU A 58 -8.45 -18.43 0.24
N GLN A 59 -9.56 -18.69 0.97
CA GLN A 59 -10.25 -19.98 0.93
C GLN A 59 -10.80 -20.32 -0.46
N GLN A 60 -11.34 -19.33 -1.18
CA GLN A 60 -11.83 -19.53 -2.54
C GLN A 60 -10.67 -19.78 -3.53
N ILE A 61 -9.58 -19.04 -3.38
CA ILE A 61 -8.37 -19.20 -4.21
C ILE A 61 -7.72 -20.56 -3.98
N ALA A 62 -7.68 -21.05 -2.74
CA ALA A 62 -7.11 -22.37 -2.41
C ALA A 62 -7.79 -23.54 -3.15
N ALA A 63 -9.01 -23.34 -3.65
CA ALA A 63 -9.71 -24.34 -4.48
C ALA A 63 -9.28 -24.27 -5.97
N LEU A 64 -8.53 -23.26 -6.38
CA LEU A 64 -8.11 -23.04 -7.76
C LEU A 64 -6.62 -23.42 -7.92
N PRO A 65 -6.30 -24.39 -8.79
CA PRO A 65 -4.91 -24.80 -8.97
C PRO A 65 -4.08 -23.71 -9.66
N ASN A 66 -2.83 -23.57 -9.20
CA ASN A 66 -1.85 -22.66 -9.78
C ASN A 66 -2.24 -21.17 -9.75
N LEU A 67 -3.10 -20.76 -8.81
CA LEU A 67 -3.49 -19.37 -8.60
C LEU A 67 -3.15 -18.93 -7.18
N GLU A 68 -2.47 -17.81 -7.08
CA GLU A 68 -2.12 -17.16 -5.81
C GLU A 68 -2.31 -15.65 -5.91
N LEU A 69 -2.55 -15.00 -4.78
CA LEU A 69 -2.68 -13.56 -4.68
C LEU A 69 -1.50 -12.95 -3.93
N ALA A 70 -1.06 -11.78 -4.37
CA ALA A 70 -0.02 -11.02 -3.71
C ALA A 70 -0.25 -9.51 -3.84
N GLY A 71 0.31 -8.75 -2.91
CA GLY A 71 0.30 -7.29 -2.96
C GLY A 71 -0.24 -6.64 -1.70
N ASN A 72 -0.32 -5.32 -1.75
CA ASN A 72 -0.66 -4.48 -0.60
C ASN A 72 -2.15 -4.44 -0.25
N ALA A 73 -3.02 -5.02 -1.07
CA ALA A 73 -4.46 -5.03 -0.84
C ALA A 73 -4.91 -6.10 0.19
N TYR A 74 -4.05 -7.04 0.56
CA TYR A 74 -4.43 -8.21 1.35
C TYR A 74 -3.95 -8.15 2.80
N ARG A 75 -2.64 -8.34 3.06
CA ARG A 75 -2.12 -8.54 4.42
C ARG A 75 -1.02 -7.57 4.84
N GLY A 76 -0.99 -6.38 4.26
CA GLY A 76 -0.08 -5.31 4.66
C GLY A 76 0.36 -4.42 3.51
N VAL A 77 0.36 -3.12 3.79
CA VAL A 77 0.62 -2.06 2.79
C VAL A 77 2.11 -1.73 2.65
N GLY A 78 2.95 -2.14 3.59
CA GLY A 78 4.38 -1.82 3.55
C GLY A 78 5.12 -2.58 2.46
N ILE A 79 6.11 -1.94 1.83
CA ILE A 79 6.94 -2.54 0.77
C ILE A 79 7.52 -3.92 1.17
N PRO A 80 8.09 -4.10 2.39
CA PRO A 80 8.61 -5.41 2.79
C PRO A 80 7.53 -6.50 2.84
N LEU A 81 6.30 -6.14 3.23
CA LEU A 81 5.17 -7.07 3.28
C LEU A 81 4.70 -7.44 1.87
N CYS A 82 4.66 -6.48 0.95
CA CYS A 82 4.32 -6.72 -0.45
C CYS A 82 5.34 -7.65 -1.12
N VAL A 83 6.63 -7.41 -0.92
CA VAL A 83 7.69 -8.27 -1.44
C VAL A 83 7.57 -9.69 -0.87
N ARG A 84 7.35 -9.83 0.44
CA ARG A 84 7.16 -11.13 1.10
C ARG A 84 5.95 -11.87 0.53
N SER A 85 4.81 -11.19 0.34
CA SER A 85 3.61 -11.80 -0.22
C SER A 85 3.85 -12.33 -1.64
N GLY A 86 4.57 -11.57 -2.48
CA GLY A 86 4.94 -11.99 -3.82
C GLY A 86 5.84 -13.22 -3.84
N ILE A 87 6.86 -13.25 -2.97
CA ILE A 87 7.75 -14.42 -2.84
C ILE A 87 6.96 -15.66 -2.38
N GLN A 88 6.05 -15.50 -1.41
CA GLN A 88 5.25 -16.61 -0.91
C GLN A 88 4.30 -17.14 -1.98
N ALA A 89 3.61 -16.26 -2.69
CA ALA A 89 2.72 -16.63 -3.79
C ALA A 89 3.47 -17.40 -4.90
N ALA A 90 4.64 -16.91 -5.29
CA ALA A 90 5.48 -17.59 -6.28
C ALA A 90 5.89 -19.00 -5.83
N ARG A 91 6.30 -19.15 -4.57
CA ARG A 91 6.66 -20.45 -4.00
C ARG A 91 5.47 -21.41 -3.98
N ASN A 92 4.31 -20.95 -3.57
CA ASN A 92 3.09 -21.78 -3.53
C ASN A 92 2.74 -22.30 -4.92
N VAL A 93 2.74 -21.44 -5.94
CA VAL A 93 2.45 -21.82 -7.33
C VAL A 93 3.48 -22.85 -7.84
N ILE A 94 4.77 -22.67 -7.55
CA ILE A 94 5.82 -23.59 -8.00
C ILE A 94 5.66 -24.97 -7.33
N HIS A 95 5.31 -25.01 -6.03
CA HIS A 95 5.19 -26.26 -5.29
C HIS A 95 3.84 -26.97 -5.51
N SER A 96 2.81 -26.24 -5.94
CA SER A 96 1.51 -26.83 -6.26
C SER A 96 1.43 -27.46 -7.66
N LYS A 97 2.47 -27.30 -8.51
CA LYS A 97 2.54 -28.05 -9.77
C LYS A 97 2.79 -29.52 -9.50
N PRO A 98 1.92 -30.44 -9.97
CA PRO A 98 2.28 -31.86 -10.02
C PRO A 98 3.52 -32.00 -10.92
N ALA A 99 4.47 -32.84 -10.50
CA ALA A 99 5.77 -33.07 -11.16
C ALA A 99 5.68 -33.71 -12.56
N ASP A 100 4.48 -33.92 -13.11
CA ASP A 100 4.23 -34.72 -14.29
C ASP A 100 3.50 -33.97 -15.41
N GLN A 101 4.01 -32.82 -15.86
CA GLN A 101 3.58 -32.26 -17.16
C GLN A 101 4.71 -31.44 -17.81
N PHE A 102 5.79 -32.13 -18.16
CA PHE A 102 6.69 -31.71 -19.24
C PHE A 102 7.26 -32.96 -19.93
#